data_3fac3705c888655562864ed060af58d1
#
_entry.id   3fac3705c888655562864ed060af58d1
#
_cell.length_a   1.000
_cell.length_b   1.000
_cell.length_c   1.000
_cell.angle_alpha   90.00
_cell.angle_beta   90.00
_cell.angle_gamma   90.00
#
_symmetry.space_group_name_H-M   'P 1'
#
loop_
_entity.id
_entity.type
_entity.pdbx_description
1 polymer ?
#
loop_
_entity_poly.entity_id
_entity_poly.type
_entity_poly.pdbx_seq_one_letter_code
_entity_poly.pdbx_strand_id
1 'polypeptide(L)'
;MKVELLAKKALQAVKEGKVKFNVKKYEKIACHWLKNLKDWNISRQIVWGIRIPAFRCEKCMEWTVSGGDMPVECPKCGHKILSQDSDTFDTWFSSGQWPFATLKTTKKGDFERFYPTSVMETAYDILPFWIIRMIMLELYLTDEVPFREVVIHGLVRDKEGDKISKSKGNVIDPIEMAEKYGADALRMAMIWGALVENDISLSEDNVKGQRNFANKIWNISRFVLDGPNGNRYKTKTSNEDDGWIKKELKETTRKVTKALDKYRLNEAAEEIYDFVWHKFADIYIEKSKNRREEAQLTLEFVLTECLKLLHPFMPFVTET
;
A
#
# COMPACT_ATOMS: atom_id res chain seq x y z
N MET A 1 -7.52 27.83 10.15
CA MET A 1 -8.51 27.46 9.12
C MET A 1 -9.79 27.01 9.82
N LYS A 2 -10.93 27.56 9.42
CA LYS A 2 -12.25 27.12 9.90
C LYS A 2 -12.63 25.82 9.20
N VAL A 3 -12.90 24.75 9.95
CA VAL A 3 -13.06 23.41 9.38
C VAL A 3 -14.49 22.89 9.37
N GLU A 4 -15.44 23.55 10.03
CA GLU A 4 -16.78 23.02 10.23
C GLU A 4 -17.49 22.62 8.93
N LEU A 5 -17.53 23.51 7.93
CA LEU A 5 -18.18 23.23 6.64
C LEU A 5 -17.44 22.15 5.84
N LEU A 6 -16.12 22.15 5.88
CA LEU A 6 -15.27 21.15 5.20
C LEU A 6 -15.48 19.78 5.82
N ALA A 7 -15.47 19.70 7.15
CA ALA A 7 -15.71 18.46 7.89
C ALA A 7 -17.13 17.90 7.64
N LYS A 8 -18.15 18.76 7.55
CA LYS A 8 -19.52 18.34 7.20
C LYS A 8 -19.59 17.71 5.80
N LYS A 9 -19.00 18.36 4.77
CA LYS A 9 -18.92 17.81 3.41
C LYS A 9 -18.20 16.45 3.40
N ALA A 10 -17.05 16.35 4.06
CA ALA A 10 -16.29 15.11 4.15
C ALA A 10 -17.05 14.00 4.87
N LEU A 11 -17.70 14.31 5.99
CA LEU A 11 -18.55 13.36 6.73
C LEU A 11 -19.69 12.83 5.87
N GLN A 12 -20.32 13.70 5.09
CA GLN A 12 -21.38 13.32 4.18
C GLN A 12 -20.87 12.37 3.10
N ALA A 13 -19.73 12.68 2.46
CA ALA A 13 -19.12 11.84 1.43
C ALA A 13 -18.77 10.43 1.96
N VAL A 14 -18.23 10.33 3.19
CA VAL A 14 -17.96 9.02 3.82
C VAL A 14 -19.25 8.27 4.10
N LYS A 15 -20.29 8.91 4.64
CA LYS A 15 -21.58 8.28 4.94
C LYS A 15 -22.33 7.82 3.71
N GLU A 16 -22.20 8.54 2.59
CA GLU A 16 -22.78 8.19 1.28
C GLU A 16 -21.99 7.07 0.57
N GLY A 17 -20.88 6.61 1.16
CA GLY A 17 -20.04 5.56 0.58
C GLY A 17 -19.24 6.01 -0.65
N LYS A 18 -19.07 7.33 -0.86
CA LYS A 18 -18.17 7.86 -1.90
C LYS A 18 -16.71 7.53 -1.60
N VAL A 19 -16.36 7.42 -0.32
CA VAL A 19 -15.09 6.91 0.17
C VAL A 19 -15.38 5.68 1.03
N LYS A 20 -14.87 4.53 0.63
CA LYS A 20 -15.06 3.26 1.33
C LYS A 20 -13.80 2.90 2.12
N PHE A 21 -13.97 2.30 3.29
CA PHE A 21 -12.86 1.79 4.10
C PHE A 21 -12.86 0.25 4.04
N ASN A 22 -11.69 -0.35 3.89
CA ASN A 22 -11.53 -1.81 3.89
C ASN A 22 -12.04 -2.46 5.18
N VAL A 23 -12.00 -1.71 6.30
CA VAL A 23 -12.47 -2.15 7.62
C VAL A 23 -13.45 -1.14 8.21
N LYS A 24 -14.64 -1.62 8.57
CA LYS A 24 -15.74 -0.79 9.11
C LYS A 24 -15.38 -0.02 10.40
N LYS A 25 -14.45 -0.54 11.20
CA LYS A 25 -13.90 0.14 12.38
C LYS A 25 -13.33 1.51 12.03
N TYR A 26 -12.52 1.57 10.98
CA TYR A 26 -11.84 2.82 10.58
C TYR A 26 -12.78 3.84 9.95
N GLU A 27 -13.83 3.39 9.26
CA GLU A 27 -14.91 4.28 8.82
C GLU A 27 -15.61 4.97 10.02
N LYS A 28 -15.91 4.19 11.08
CA LYS A 28 -16.50 4.75 12.32
C LYS A 28 -15.56 5.76 12.98
N ILE A 29 -14.25 5.45 13.04
CA ILE A 29 -13.23 6.35 13.60
C ILE A 29 -13.15 7.63 12.75
N ALA A 30 -13.12 7.54 11.43
CA ALA A 30 -13.12 8.70 10.53
C ALA A 30 -14.34 9.58 10.74
N CYS A 31 -15.53 8.98 10.80
CA CYS A 31 -16.77 9.69 11.09
C CYS A 31 -16.77 10.38 12.46
N HIS A 32 -16.20 9.74 13.48
CA HIS A 32 -16.06 10.32 14.81
C HIS A 32 -15.15 11.54 14.80
N TRP A 33 -13.97 11.45 14.18
CA TRP A 33 -13.06 12.58 14.05
C TRP A 33 -13.69 13.74 13.28
N LEU A 34 -14.34 13.48 12.14
CA LEU A 34 -14.98 14.52 11.32
C LEU A 34 -16.10 15.27 12.09
N LYS A 35 -16.82 14.59 12.98
CA LYS A 35 -17.84 15.22 13.82
C LYS A 35 -17.26 16.14 14.90
N ASN A 36 -16.07 15.83 15.39
CA ASN A 36 -15.46 16.49 16.54
C ASN A 36 -14.25 17.35 16.18
N LEU A 37 -13.98 17.54 14.88
CA LEU A 37 -12.83 18.29 14.42
C LEU A 37 -12.94 19.76 14.84
N LYS A 38 -11.83 20.28 15.40
CA LYS A 38 -11.71 21.70 15.80
C LYS A 38 -11.01 22.50 14.72
N ASP A 39 -11.21 23.82 14.76
CA ASP A 39 -10.48 24.74 13.90
C ASP A 39 -8.99 24.47 13.96
N TRP A 40 -8.36 24.55 12.79
CA TRP A 40 -6.99 24.10 12.59
C TRP A 40 -6.06 25.27 12.35
N ASN A 41 -5.09 25.46 13.25
CA ASN A 41 -3.98 26.37 12.97
C ASN A 41 -3.00 25.69 12.00
N ILE A 42 -2.86 26.27 10.82
CA ILE A 42 -2.05 25.71 9.74
C ILE A 42 -0.64 26.30 9.65
N SER A 43 -0.30 27.28 10.49
CA SER A 43 1.05 27.87 10.56
C SER A 43 1.92 27.16 11.61
N ARG A 44 3.22 27.06 11.32
CA ARG A 44 4.24 26.50 12.19
C ARG A 44 5.47 27.40 12.21
N GLN A 45 6.02 27.61 13.41
CA GLN A 45 7.25 28.40 13.68
C GLN A 45 8.46 27.46 13.63
N ILE A 46 8.73 26.89 12.47
CA ILE A 46 9.86 25.99 12.22
C ILE A 46 10.67 26.45 11.03
N VAL A 47 11.95 26.14 11.02
CA VAL A 47 12.88 26.58 9.96
C VAL A 47 12.64 25.85 8.64
N TRP A 48 12.19 24.59 8.69
CA TRP A 48 12.00 23.74 7.52
C TRP A 48 10.51 23.56 7.21
N GLY A 49 10.14 23.88 5.98
CA GLY A 49 8.76 23.74 5.50
C GLY A 49 8.43 24.70 4.34
N ILE A 50 7.22 24.57 3.82
CA ILE A 50 6.71 25.47 2.77
C ILE A 50 6.27 26.78 3.43
N ARG A 51 6.93 27.87 3.10
CA ARG A 51 6.59 29.21 3.64
C ARG A 51 5.19 29.62 3.23
N ILE A 52 4.49 30.25 4.17
CA ILE A 52 3.15 30.80 3.92
C ILE A 52 3.27 31.96 2.91
N PRO A 53 2.54 31.93 1.77
CA PRO A 53 2.62 32.96 0.75
C PRO A 53 1.75 34.19 1.11
N ALA A 54 1.93 34.69 2.32
CA ALA A 54 1.30 35.88 2.84
C ALA A 54 2.36 36.96 3.06
N PHE A 55 2.03 38.19 2.65
CA PHE A 55 2.96 39.32 2.64
C PHE A 55 2.32 40.47 3.38
N ARG A 56 3.01 41.06 4.35
CA ARG A 56 2.58 42.21 5.14
C ARG A 56 3.15 43.48 4.58
N CYS A 57 2.30 44.46 4.34
CA CYS A 57 2.71 45.78 3.92
C CYS A 57 3.31 46.55 5.11
N GLU A 58 4.49 47.11 4.97
CA GLU A 58 5.15 47.89 6.02
C GLU A 58 4.48 49.25 6.30
N LYS A 59 3.73 49.79 5.33
CA LYS A 59 3.04 51.08 5.48
C LYS A 59 1.66 50.96 6.10
N CYS A 60 0.77 50.11 5.54
CA CYS A 60 -0.62 50.01 6.02
C CYS A 60 -0.87 48.79 6.88
N MET A 61 0.14 47.92 7.10
CA MET A 61 0.12 46.74 7.92
C MET A 61 -0.86 45.66 7.46
N GLU A 62 -1.47 45.78 6.31
CA GLU A 62 -2.39 44.80 5.74
C GLU A 62 -1.66 43.60 5.14
N TRP A 63 -2.29 42.47 5.23
CA TRP A 63 -1.82 41.22 4.65
C TRP A 63 -2.35 41.01 3.24
N THR A 64 -1.49 40.51 2.35
CA THR A 64 -1.84 40.08 1.00
C THR A 64 -1.41 38.65 0.81
N VAL A 65 -2.28 37.78 0.30
CA VAL A 65 -1.94 36.40 -0.06
C VAL A 65 -1.67 36.35 -1.57
N SER A 66 -0.57 35.75 -1.95
CA SER A 66 -0.19 35.56 -3.37
C SER A 66 -0.25 34.08 -3.75
N GLY A 67 -0.53 33.78 -5.03
CA GLY A 67 -0.54 32.43 -5.56
C GLY A 67 0.86 31.86 -5.89
N GLY A 68 1.95 32.53 -5.47
CA GLY A 68 3.33 32.09 -5.72
C GLY A 68 4.32 33.22 -5.47
N ASP A 69 4.52 34.11 -6.43
CA ASP A 69 5.51 35.16 -6.31
C ASP A 69 5.09 36.29 -5.37
N MET A 70 6.10 36.99 -4.80
CA MET A 70 5.87 38.18 -3.99
C MET A 70 5.14 39.24 -4.80
N PRO A 71 4.04 39.82 -4.29
CA PRO A 71 3.39 40.94 -4.96
C PRO A 71 4.34 42.13 -5.17
N VAL A 72 4.26 42.79 -6.32
CA VAL A 72 5.11 43.95 -6.63
C VAL A 72 4.82 45.14 -5.72
N GLU A 73 3.56 45.28 -5.30
CA GLU A 73 3.10 46.34 -4.41
C GLU A 73 1.88 45.92 -3.60
N CYS A 74 1.61 46.63 -2.52
CA CYS A 74 0.43 46.42 -1.69
C CYS A 74 -0.85 46.80 -2.46
N PRO A 75 -1.80 45.88 -2.65
CA PRO A 75 -3.03 46.16 -3.40
C PRO A 75 -3.92 47.22 -2.72
N LYS A 76 -3.70 47.50 -1.41
CA LYS A 76 -4.49 48.47 -0.66
C LYS A 76 -3.95 49.88 -0.75
N CYS A 77 -2.61 50.09 -0.75
CA CYS A 77 -2.02 51.42 -0.64
C CYS A 77 -0.88 51.68 -1.64
N GLY A 78 -0.57 50.77 -2.55
CA GLY A 78 0.48 50.92 -3.57
C GLY A 78 1.92 50.93 -3.02
N HIS A 79 2.12 50.65 -1.71
CA HIS A 79 3.45 50.61 -1.13
C HIS A 79 4.23 49.37 -1.60
N LYS A 80 5.51 49.56 -1.96
CA LYS A 80 6.34 48.52 -2.59
C LYS A 80 7.10 47.64 -1.59
N ILE A 81 7.16 48.03 -0.32
CA ILE A 81 7.88 47.24 0.69
C ILE A 81 6.89 46.34 1.39
N LEU A 82 7.06 45.04 1.12
CA LEU A 82 6.28 43.95 1.69
C LEU A 82 7.22 42.94 2.36
N SER A 83 6.86 42.43 3.49
CA SER A 83 7.59 41.36 4.18
C SER A 83 6.76 40.06 4.19
N GLN A 84 7.38 38.98 3.71
CA GLN A 84 6.72 37.65 3.74
C GLN A 84 6.63 37.13 5.15
N ASP A 85 5.54 36.44 5.46
CA ASP A 85 5.38 35.67 6.70
C ASP A 85 6.55 34.72 6.90
N SER A 86 7.09 34.69 8.11
CA SER A 86 8.21 33.79 8.47
C SER A 86 7.77 32.36 8.75
N ASP A 87 6.48 32.14 9.01
CA ASP A 87 5.94 30.85 9.33
C ASP A 87 5.86 29.93 8.10
N THR A 88 5.84 28.63 8.37
CA THR A 88 5.64 27.60 7.36
C THR A 88 4.28 26.94 7.53
N PHE A 89 3.80 26.27 6.48
CA PHE A 89 2.60 25.47 6.60
C PHE A 89 2.83 24.21 7.46
N ASP A 90 1.81 23.81 8.22
CA ASP A 90 1.71 22.47 8.80
C ASP A 90 1.89 21.42 7.69
N THR A 91 2.74 20.43 7.94
CA THR A 91 2.99 19.31 7.00
C THR A 91 1.70 18.66 6.51
N TRP A 92 0.72 18.50 7.40
CA TRP A 92 -0.57 17.89 7.05
C TRP A 92 -1.44 18.79 6.16
N PHE A 93 -1.22 20.10 6.16
CA PHE A 93 -1.88 21.00 5.21
C PHE A 93 -1.33 20.82 3.81
N SER A 94 -0.02 20.73 3.67
CA SER A 94 0.64 20.51 2.38
C SER A 94 0.34 19.10 1.84
N SER A 95 0.53 18.07 2.68
CA SER A 95 0.30 16.68 2.29
C SER A 95 -1.19 16.35 2.09
N GLY A 96 -2.09 17.14 2.68
CA GLY A 96 -3.54 17.01 2.49
C GLY A 96 -4.04 17.38 1.10
N GLN A 97 -3.18 17.97 0.26
CA GLN A 97 -3.45 18.33 -1.13
C GLN A 97 -2.76 17.37 -2.12
N TRP A 98 -2.19 16.27 -1.63
CA TRP A 98 -1.30 15.41 -2.40
C TRP A 98 -1.95 14.80 -3.66
N PRO A 99 -3.15 14.21 -3.65
CA PRO A 99 -3.76 13.64 -4.85
C PRO A 99 -3.98 14.68 -5.95
N PHE A 100 -4.54 15.84 -5.60
CA PHE A 100 -4.75 16.94 -6.53
C PHE A 100 -3.42 17.50 -7.05
N ALA A 101 -2.52 17.89 -6.16
CA ALA A 101 -1.28 18.57 -6.52
C ALA A 101 -0.39 17.71 -7.40
N THR A 102 -0.20 16.43 -7.07
CA THR A 102 0.64 15.53 -7.86
C THR A 102 0.08 15.30 -9.26
N LEU A 103 -1.22 14.98 -9.37
CA LEU A 103 -1.83 14.69 -10.67
C LEU A 103 -1.95 15.92 -11.57
N LYS A 104 -2.06 17.15 -11.00
CA LYS A 104 -2.06 18.39 -11.77
C LYS A 104 -0.67 18.81 -12.27
N THR A 105 0.39 18.41 -11.58
CA THR A 105 1.76 18.86 -11.87
C THR A 105 2.64 17.83 -12.57
N THR A 106 2.26 16.55 -12.59
CA THR A 106 3.08 15.48 -13.17
C THR A 106 3.03 15.50 -14.69
N LYS A 107 1.87 15.27 -15.28
CA LYS A 107 1.69 15.23 -16.73
C LYS A 107 0.31 15.76 -17.11
N LYS A 108 0.25 16.49 -18.23
CA LYS A 108 -1.02 16.98 -18.77
C LYS A 108 -1.96 15.80 -19.07
N GLY A 109 -3.16 15.83 -18.49
CA GLY A 109 -4.20 14.80 -18.64
C GLY A 109 -4.18 13.73 -17.54
N ASP A 110 -3.18 13.69 -16.65
CA ASP A 110 -3.14 12.71 -15.56
C ASP A 110 -4.27 12.96 -14.55
N PHE A 111 -4.57 14.22 -14.26
CA PHE A 111 -5.67 14.53 -13.35
C PHE A 111 -7.02 14.03 -13.88
N GLU A 112 -7.35 14.32 -15.12
CA GLU A 112 -8.60 13.91 -15.75
C GLU A 112 -8.73 12.39 -15.87
N ARG A 113 -7.59 11.68 -15.96
CA ARG A 113 -7.55 10.23 -16.11
C ARG A 113 -7.56 9.47 -14.79
N PHE A 114 -6.84 9.96 -13.78
CA PHE A 114 -6.55 9.20 -12.56
C PHE A 114 -7.22 9.76 -11.30
N TYR A 115 -7.86 10.94 -11.39
CA TYR A 115 -8.60 11.51 -10.27
C TYR A 115 -10.10 11.22 -10.38
N PRO A 116 -10.79 10.75 -9.33
CA PRO A 116 -10.25 10.28 -8.03
C PRO A 116 -9.38 9.05 -8.17
N THR A 117 -8.33 8.93 -7.35
CA THR A 117 -7.50 7.72 -7.33
C THR A 117 -8.29 6.50 -6.86
N SER A 118 -7.86 5.31 -7.24
CA SER A 118 -8.60 4.08 -6.92
C SER A 118 -8.51 3.73 -5.43
N VAL A 119 -7.29 3.72 -4.89
CA VAL A 119 -7.00 3.27 -3.53
C VAL A 119 -6.00 4.21 -2.88
N MET A 120 -6.27 4.57 -1.62
CA MET A 120 -5.33 5.22 -0.72
C MET A 120 -4.99 4.26 0.41
N GLU A 121 -3.71 3.95 0.56
CA GLU A 121 -3.22 3.01 1.57
C GLU A 121 -2.38 3.76 2.61
N THR A 122 -2.58 3.45 3.91
CA THR A 122 -1.78 3.99 5.01
C THR A 122 -2.01 3.26 6.33
N ALA A 123 -1.12 3.49 7.30
CA ALA A 123 -1.31 3.02 8.67
C ALA A 123 -2.41 3.81 9.41
N TYR A 124 -2.99 3.17 10.42
CA TYR A 124 -4.15 3.73 11.14
C TYR A 124 -3.84 5.00 11.94
N ASP A 125 -2.61 5.21 12.36
CA ASP A 125 -2.21 6.29 13.26
C ASP A 125 -2.31 7.68 12.62
N ILE A 126 -2.18 7.77 11.30
CA ILE A 126 -2.29 9.03 10.57
C ILE A 126 -3.65 9.21 9.87
N LEU A 127 -4.62 8.34 10.11
CA LEU A 127 -5.97 8.49 9.58
C LEU A 127 -6.57 9.88 9.87
N PRO A 128 -6.57 10.40 11.12
CA PRO A 128 -7.12 11.71 11.41
C PRO A 128 -6.30 12.87 10.87
N PHE A 129 -5.00 12.67 10.69
CA PHE A 129 -4.09 13.73 10.28
C PHE A 129 -3.93 13.82 8.77
N TRP A 130 -4.08 12.72 8.05
CA TRP A 130 -3.85 12.70 6.61
C TRP A 130 -5.10 12.34 5.81
N ILE A 131 -5.69 11.16 6.01
CA ILE A 131 -6.85 10.71 5.24
C ILE A 131 -8.03 11.69 5.35
N ILE A 132 -8.41 12.05 6.56
CA ILE A 132 -9.53 12.97 6.78
C ILE A 132 -9.26 14.33 6.16
N ARG A 133 -8.02 14.84 6.30
CA ARG A 133 -7.64 16.15 5.76
C ARG A 133 -7.57 16.16 4.25
N MET A 134 -7.10 15.09 3.61
CA MET A 134 -7.20 14.94 2.15
C MET A 134 -8.66 14.99 1.69
N ILE A 135 -9.56 14.23 2.29
CA ILE A 135 -10.98 14.25 1.90
C ILE A 135 -11.57 15.65 2.04
N MET A 136 -11.25 16.37 3.13
CA MET A 136 -11.74 17.74 3.36
C MET A 136 -11.22 18.74 2.35
N LEU A 137 -9.90 18.77 2.13
CA LEU A 137 -9.25 19.76 1.27
C LEU A 137 -9.57 19.51 -0.20
N GLU A 138 -9.56 18.27 -0.63
CA GLU A 138 -9.82 17.90 -2.02
C GLU A 138 -11.28 18.14 -2.42
N LEU A 139 -12.26 17.84 -1.54
CA LEU A 139 -13.66 18.21 -1.74
C LEU A 139 -13.86 19.74 -1.82
N TYR A 140 -12.99 20.52 -1.20
CA TYR A 140 -13.01 21.98 -1.34
C TYR A 140 -12.42 22.45 -2.66
N LEU A 141 -11.32 21.80 -3.11
CA LEU A 141 -10.57 22.19 -4.31
C LEU A 141 -11.22 21.70 -5.60
N THR A 142 -11.88 20.53 -5.58
CA THR A 142 -12.33 19.83 -6.78
C THR A 142 -13.82 19.48 -6.79
N ASP A 143 -14.52 19.67 -5.67
CA ASP A 143 -15.88 19.17 -5.40
C ASP A 143 -16.02 17.63 -5.51
N GLU A 144 -14.90 16.91 -5.62
CA GLU A 144 -14.86 15.45 -5.74
C GLU A 144 -13.97 14.83 -4.66
N VAL A 145 -14.24 13.55 -4.29
CA VAL A 145 -13.41 12.84 -3.31
C VAL A 145 -12.03 12.50 -3.91
N PRO A 146 -10.94 12.54 -3.12
CA PRO A 146 -9.60 12.31 -3.65
C PRO A 146 -9.33 10.85 -4.05
N PHE A 147 -10.03 9.91 -3.44
CA PHE A 147 -9.88 8.47 -3.65
C PHE A 147 -11.18 7.74 -3.34
N ARG A 148 -11.36 6.57 -3.96
CA ARG A 148 -12.58 5.77 -3.83
C ARG A 148 -12.54 4.83 -2.63
N GLU A 149 -11.38 4.26 -2.34
CA GLU A 149 -11.18 3.28 -1.27
C GLU A 149 -9.99 3.66 -0.40
N VAL A 150 -10.11 3.37 0.90
CA VAL A 150 -9.05 3.55 1.90
C VAL A 150 -8.72 2.20 2.49
N VAL A 151 -7.47 1.78 2.34
CA VAL A 151 -6.92 0.56 2.91
C VAL A 151 -6.04 0.94 4.11
N ILE A 152 -6.51 0.57 5.29
CA ILE A 152 -5.78 0.84 6.54
C ILE A 152 -5.11 -0.44 7.01
N HIS A 153 -3.84 -0.34 7.36
CA HIS A 153 -3.04 -1.42 7.94
C HIS A 153 -2.52 -1.06 9.33
N GLY A 154 -1.99 -2.06 10.05
CA GLY A 154 -1.32 -1.89 11.33
C GLY A 154 0.11 -1.36 11.21
N LEU A 155 0.73 -1.05 12.34
CA LEU A 155 2.13 -0.66 12.41
C LEU A 155 3.05 -1.87 12.50
N VAL A 156 4.29 -1.72 12.04
CA VAL A 156 5.34 -2.71 12.29
C VAL A 156 5.91 -2.50 13.69
N ARG A 157 5.96 -3.58 14.46
CA ARG A 157 6.52 -3.65 15.81
C ARG A 157 7.69 -4.63 15.86
N ASP A 158 8.53 -4.50 16.86
CA ASP A 158 9.55 -5.50 17.13
C ASP A 158 8.96 -6.80 17.68
N LYS A 159 9.82 -7.77 17.96
CA LYS A 159 9.42 -9.09 18.49
C LYS A 159 8.81 -9.03 19.90
N GLU A 160 9.11 -7.98 20.66
CA GLU A 160 8.56 -7.71 21.98
C GLU A 160 7.19 -6.98 21.91
N GLY A 161 6.76 -6.56 20.71
CA GLY A 161 5.54 -5.80 20.49
C GLY A 161 5.71 -4.29 20.68
N ASP A 162 6.93 -3.80 20.84
CA ASP A 162 7.23 -2.40 21.01
C ASP A 162 7.25 -1.65 19.67
N LYS A 163 6.85 -0.38 19.68
CA LYS A 163 6.94 0.48 18.50
C LYS A 163 8.41 0.66 18.11
N ILE A 164 8.72 0.38 16.85
CA ILE A 164 10.06 0.59 16.29
C ILE A 164 10.41 2.08 16.34
N SER A 165 11.54 2.42 16.95
CA SER A 165 12.04 3.79 17.00
C SER A 165 13.57 3.83 17.09
N LYS A 166 14.18 4.85 16.47
CA LYS A 166 15.63 5.06 16.52
C LYS A 166 16.14 5.27 17.95
N SER A 167 15.35 5.94 18.80
CA SER A 167 15.72 6.21 20.19
C SER A 167 15.76 4.96 21.08
N LYS A 168 15.02 3.91 20.74
CA LYS A 168 15.03 2.61 21.43
C LYS A 168 16.09 1.65 20.90
N GLY A 169 16.70 1.94 19.76
CA GLY A 169 17.68 1.05 19.13
C GLY A 169 17.11 -0.27 18.60
N ASN A 170 15.77 -0.38 18.48
CA ASN A 170 15.07 -1.57 17.99
C ASN A 170 14.67 -1.45 16.50
N VAL A 171 15.38 -0.59 15.76
CA VAL A 171 15.13 -0.41 14.33
C VAL A 171 15.62 -1.65 13.58
N ILE A 172 14.71 -2.27 12.84
CA ILE A 172 15.05 -3.30 11.85
C ILE A 172 15.31 -2.55 10.54
N ASP A 173 16.56 -2.55 10.08
CA ASP A 173 16.88 -1.96 8.77
C ASP A 173 16.40 -2.89 7.65
N PRO A 174 15.45 -2.44 6.81
CA PRO A 174 14.93 -3.28 5.73
C PRO A 174 15.99 -3.58 4.66
N ILE A 175 17.00 -2.73 4.50
CA ILE A 175 18.10 -2.95 3.54
C ILE A 175 18.98 -4.09 4.03
N GLU A 176 19.42 -4.04 5.29
CA GLU A 176 20.22 -5.12 5.88
C GLU A 176 19.48 -6.46 5.85
N MET A 177 18.17 -6.46 6.14
CA MET A 177 17.35 -7.67 6.07
C MET A 177 17.23 -8.20 4.64
N ALA A 178 17.06 -7.33 3.65
CA ALA A 178 16.99 -7.72 2.25
C ALA A 178 18.35 -8.26 1.75
N GLU A 179 19.46 -7.67 2.16
CA GLU A 179 20.81 -8.17 1.83
C GLU A 179 21.09 -9.55 2.45
N LYS A 180 20.67 -9.76 3.69
CA LYS A 180 20.92 -11.00 4.45
C LYS A 180 20.01 -12.16 4.03
N TYR A 181 18.74 -11.89 3.76
CA TYR A 181 17.72 -12.92 3.55
C TYR A 181 17.02 -12.89 2.19
N GLY A 182 17.27 -11.84 1.40
CA GLY A 182 16.59 -11.60 0.13
C GLY A 182 15.36 -10.69 0.27
N ALA A 183 15.16 -9.82 -0.72
CA ALA A 183 14.04 -8.87 -0.72
C ALA A 183 12.67 -9.57 -0.71
N ASP A 184 12.52 -10.70 -1.41
CA ASP A 184 11.28 -11.47 -1.43
C ASP A 184 10.91 -12.04 -0.06
N ALA A 185 11.91 -12.49 0.71
CA ALA A 185 11.69 -12.99 2.06
C ALA A 185 11.18 -11.89 2.99
N LEU A 186 11.77 -10.70 2.92
CA LEU A 186 11.32 -9.55 3.68
C LEU A 186 9.89 -9.13 3.28
N ARG A 187 9.62 -9.00 1.96
CA ARG A 187 8.29 -8.64 1.45
C ARG A 187 7.20 -9.59 1.94
N MET A 188 7.46 -10.89 1.83
CA MET A 188 6.52 -11.92 2.29
C MET A 188 6.33 -11.87 3.81
N ALA A 189 7.40 -11.68 4.58
CA ALA A 189 7.34 -11.58 6.05
C ALA A 189 6.52 -10.37 6.53
N MET A 190 6.51 -9.26 5.77
CA MET A 190 5.75 -8.06 6.08
C MET A 190 4.23 -8.24 6.00
N ILE A 191 3.76 -9.24 5.27
CA ILE A 191 2.32 -9.53 5.12
C ILE A 191 1.91 -10.83 5.79
N TRP A 192 2.87 -11.72 6.09
CA TRP A 192 2.60 -13.05 6.68
C TRP A 192 2.04 -12.93 8.09
N GLY A 193 0.86 -13.49 8.33
CA GLY A 193 0.19 -13.42 9.62
C GLY A 193 -0.35 -12.03 10.00
N ALA A 194 -0.21 -11.06 9.11
CA ALA A 194 -0.66 -9.69 9.32
C ALA A 194 -2.17 -9.58 9.13
N LEU A 195 -2.94 -9.68 10.19
CA LEU A 195 -4.36 -9.32 10.14
C LEU A 195 -4.49 -7.84 9.80
N VAL A 196 -5.38 -7.50 8.88
CA VAL A 196 -5.58 -6.14 8.33
C VAL A 196 -5.74 -5.05 9.41
N GLU A 197 -6.21 -5.43 10.61
CA GLU A 197 -6.50 -4.50 11.71
C GLU A 197 -5.41 -4.44 12.78
N ASN A 198 -4.43 -5.32 12.73
CA ASN A 198 -3.46 -5.51 13.81
C ASN A 198 -2.06 -5.08 13.40
N ASP A 199 -1.30 -4.67 14.38
CA ASP A 199 0.12 -4.42 14.23
C ASP A 199 0.85 -5.73 13.90
N ILE A 200 1.91 -5.64 13.13
CA ILE A 200 2.73 -6.75 12.67
C ILE A 200 3.98 -6.82 13.51
N SER A 201 4.21 -7.93 14.19
CA SER A 201 5.51 -8.19 14.81
C SER A 201 6.47 -8.74 13.77
N LEU A 202 7.45 -7.94 13.37
CA LEU A 202 8.51 -8.36 12.45
C LEU A 202 9.71 -8.85 13.26
N SER A 203 10.14 -10.07 12.99
CA SER A 203 11.34 -10.65 13.56
C SER A 203 12.25 -11.23 12.49
N GLU A 204 13.54 -11.33 12.80
CA GLU A 204 14.52 -11.97 11.92
C GLU A 204 14.13 -13.43 11.59
N ASP A 205 13.56 -14.14 12.55
CA ASP A 205 13.11 -15.52 12.35
C ASP A 205 11.94 -15.63 11.36
N ASN A 206 11.02 -14.63 11.37
CA ASN A 206 9.94 -14.59 10.39
C ASN A 206 10.51 -14.40 8.97
N VAL A 207 11.46 -13.48 8.79
CA VAL A 207 12.11 -13.24 7.49
C VAL A 207 12.88 -14.49 7.03
N LYS A 208 13.61 -15.15 7.94
CA LYS A 208 14.32 -16.41 7.66
C LYS A 208 13.38 -17.54 7.25
N GLY A 209 12.20 -17.64 7.86
CA GLY A 209 11.16 -18.58 7.43
C GLY A 209 10.76 -18.37 5.98
N GLN A 210 10.52 -17.13 5.58
CA GLN A 210 10.14 -16.80 4.21
C GLN A 210 11.29 -16.96 3.20
N ARG A 211 12.55 -16.78 3.61
CA ARG A 211 13.70 -17.16 2.78
C ARG A 211 13.69 -18.66 2.47
N ASN A 212 13.37 -19.49 3.45
CA ASN A 212 13.28 -20.94 3.22
C ASN A 212 12.17 -21.27 2.21
N PHE A 213 11.08 -20.52 2.22
CA PHE A 213 10.02 -20.65 1.22
C PHE A 213 10.50 -20.22 -0.19
N ALA A 214 11.21 -19.11 -0.30
CA ALA A 214 11.83 -18.69 -1.57
C ALA A 214 12.77 -19.78 -2.13
N ASN A 215 13.62 -20.36 -1.28
CA ASN A 215 14.49 -21.48 -1.66
C ASN A 215 13.67 -22.72 -2.07
N LYS A 216 12.54 -22.99 -1.45
CA LYS A 216 11.65 -24.10 -1.83
C LYS A 216 11.09 -23.88 -3.23
N ILE A 217 10.62 -22.65 -3.54
CA ILE A 217 10.13 -22.26 -4.88
C ILE A 217 11.23 -22.47 -5.92
N TRP A 218 12.44 -21.99 -5.66
CA TRP A 218 13.59 -22.17 -6.53
C TRP A 218 13.89 -23.65 -6.84
N ASN A 219 13.89 -24.48 -5.80
CA ASN A 219 14.15 -25.91 -5.98
C ASN A 219 13.02 -26.62 -6.72
N ILE A 220 11.77 -26.25 -6.50
CA ILE A 220 10.61 -26.73 -7.25
C ILE A 220 10.78 -26.36 -8.74
N SER A 221 11.11 -25.11 -9.03
CA SER A 221 11.29 -24.61 -10.39
C SER A 221 12.41 -25.38 -11.11
N ARG A 222 13.56 -25.54 -10.47
CA ARG A 222 14.65 -26.37 -11.02
C ARG A 222 14.19 -27.81 -11.30
N PHE A 223 13.52 -28.42 -10.33
CA PHE A 223 13.02 -29.78 -10.53
C PHE A 223 12.07 -29.85 -11.72
N VAL A 224 11.16 -28.92 -11.90
CA VAL A 224 10.20 -28.92 -13.02
C VAL A 224 10.90 -28.65 -14.35
N LEU A 225 11.80 -27.66 -14.41
CA LEU A 225 12.48 -27.23 -15.63
C LEU A 225 13.57 -28.21 -16.10
N ASP A 226 14.24 -28.93 -15.18
CA ASP A 226 15.20 -29.99 -15.50
C ASP A 226 14.52 -31.31 -16.01
N GLY A 227 13.21 -31.24 -16.26
CA GLY A 227 12.45 -32.34 -16.82
C GLY A 227 12.80 -32.73 -18.24
N PRO A 228 12.25 -33.81 -18.77
CA PRO A 228 12.52 -34.25 -20.13
C PRO A 228 12.12 -33.15 -21.13
N ASN A 229 13.09 -32.78 -21.99
CA ASN A 229 12.92 -31.72 -23.00
C ASN A 229 12.22 -32.24 -24.25
N GLY A 230 11.27 -31.44 -24.78
CA GLY A 230 10.80 -31.52 -26.17
C GLY A 230 9.68 -32.53 -26.45
N ASN A 231 9.44 -32.83 -27.71
CA ASN A 231 8.33 -33.55 -28.35
C ASN A 231 7.97 -34.97 -27.82
N ARG A 232 8.44 -35.38 -26.66
CA ARG A 232 8.21 -36.69 -26.07
C ARG A 232 7.07 -36.73 -25.03
N TYR A 233 6.34 -35.62 -24.82
CA TYR A 233 5.25 -35.66 -23.89
C TYR A 233 4.13 -36.60 -24.36
N LYS A 234 3.97 -37.71 -23.65
CA LYS A 234 2.83 -38.60 -23.89
C LYS A 234 1.54 -37.95 -23.38
N THR A 235 0.78 -37.35 -24.29
CA THR A 235 -0.40 -36.52 -23.99
C THR A 235 -1.66 -37.29 -23.61
N LYS A 236 -1.60 -38.59 -23.27
CA LYS A 236 -2.82 -39.43 -23.24
C LYS A 236 -2.97 -40.40 -22.06
N THR A 237 -2.69 -39.99 -20.85
CA THR A 237 -3.29 -40.71 -19.72
C THR A 237 -3.87 -39.65 -18.76
N SER A 238 -5.20 -39.63 -18.61
CA SER A 238 -5.83 -38.84 -17.57
C SER A 238 -5.50 -39.49 -16.23
N ASN A 239 -4.44 -39.00 -15.57
CA ASN A 239 -4.07 -39.46 -14.25
C ASN A 239 -4.92 -38.72 -13.21
N GLU A 240 -5.43 -39.43 -12.21
CA GLU A 240 -6.28 -38.86 -11.15
C GLU A 240 -5.54 -37.75 -10.38
N ASP A 241 -4.23 -37.92 -10.13
CA ASP A 241 -3.42 -36.92 -9.42
C ASP A 241 -3.27 -35.62 -10.24
N ASP A 242 -3.21 -35.71 -11.58
CA ASP A 242 -3.18 -34.53 -12.47
C ASP A 242 -4.51 -33.78 -12.44
N GLY A 243 -5.62 -34.52 -12.39
CA GLY A 243 -6.95 -33.96 -12.22
C GLY A 243 -7.13 -33.30 -10.85
N TRP A 244 -6.65 -33.96 -9.81
CA TRP A 244 -6.69 -33.46 -8.44
C TRP A 244 -5.89 -32.15 -8.30
N ILE A 245 -4.63 -32.09 -8.70
CA ILE A 245 -3.81 -30.90 -8.50
C ILE A 245 -4.34 -29.69 -9.28
N LYS A 246 -4.87 -29.91 -10.50
CA LYS A 246 -5.50 -28.84 -11.30
C LYS A 246 -6.78 -28.32 -10.63
N LYS A 247 -7.56 -29.17 -9.99
CA LYS A 247 -8.75 -28.78 -9.22
C LYS A 247 -8.36 -27.96 -8.00
N GLU A 248 -7.36 -28.41 -7.25
CA GLU A 248 -6.82 -27.70 -6.08
C GLU A 248 -6.27 -26.32 -6.48
N LEU A 249 -5.50 -26.25 -7.58
CA LEU A 249 -4.99 -24.99 -8.13
C LEU A 249 -6.11 -24.02 -8.48
N LYS A 250 -7.15 -24.48 -9.16
CA LYS A 250 -8.32 -23.66 -9.51
C LYS A 250 -9.00 -23.08 -8.28
N GLU A 251 -9.17 -23.88 -7.24
CA GLU A 251 -9.77 -23.43 -5.98
C GLU A 251 -8.87 -22.44 -5.25
N THR A 252 -7.55 -22.69 -5.20
CA THR A 252 -6.57 -21.77 -4.63
C THR A 252 -6.56 -20.43 -5.39
N THR A 253 -6.54 -20.47 -6.72
CA THR A 253 -6.62 -19.24 -7.54
C THR A 253 -7.86 -18.43 -7.21
N ARG A 254 -9.02 -19.07 -7.08
CA ARG A 254 -10.29 -18.42 -6.72
C ARG A 254 -10.21 -17.76 -5.34
N LYS A 255 -9.61 -18.44 -4.35
CA LYS A 255 -9.46 -17.92 -2.99
C LYS A 255 -8.48 -16.76 -2.93
N VAL A 256 -7.32 -16.90 -3.57
CA VAL A 256 -6.30 -15.84 -3.66
C VAL A 256 -6.87 -14.59 -4.31
N THR A 257 -7.52 -14.73 -5.48
CA THR A 257 -8.16 -13.60 -6.17
C THR A 257 -9.19 -12.91 -5.27
N LYS A 258 -10.06 -13.69 -4.62
CA LYS A 258 -11.07 -13.14 -3.71
C LYS A 258 -10.47 -12.42 -2.49
N ALA A 259 -9.33 -12.91 -1.98
CA ALA A 259 -8.62 -12.27 -0.88
C ALA A 259 -7.98 -10.95 -1.33
N LEU A 260 -7.31 -10.94 -2.49
CA LEU A 260 -6.72 -9.74 -3.08
C LEU A 260 -7.77 -8.66 -3.39
N ASP A 261 -8.91 -9.02 -3.97
CA ASP A 261 -10.04 -8.11 -4.24
C ASP A 261 -10.60 -7.44 -2.97
N LYS A 262 -10.31 -8.02 -1.79
CA LYS A 262 -10.71 -7.51 -0.48
C LYS A 262 -9.55 -6.92 0.33
N TYR A 263 -8.39 -6.74 -0.30
CA TYR A 263 -7.16 -6.28 0.35
C TYR A 263 -6.70 -7.15 1.53
N ARG A 264 -7.04 -8.44 1.53
CA ARG A 264 -6.62 -9.42 2.54
C ARG A 264 -5.35 -10.11 2.08
N LEU A 265 -4.25 -9.35 2.07
CA LEU A 265 -2.97 -9.79 1.52
C LEU A 265 -2.40 -11.00 2.26
N ASN A 266 -2.56 -11.06 3.58
CA ASN A 266 -2.15 -12.19 4.39
C ASN A 266 -2.88 -13.47 4.00
N GLU A 267 -4.22 -13.43 3.87
CA GLU A 267 -5.02 -14.60 3.47
C GLU A 267 -4.59 -15.11 2.07
N ALA A 268 -4.33 -14.18 1.14
CA ALA A 268 -3.86 -14.53 -0.19
C ALA A 268 -2.47 -15.19 -0.15
N ALA A 269 -1.55 -14.64 0.64
CA ALA A 269 -0.20 -15.17 0.82
C ALA A 269 -0.20 -16.56 1.47
N GLU A 270 -1.02 -16.76 2.50
CA GLU A 270 -1.15 -18.04 3.20
C GLU A 270 -1.76 -19.13 2.30
N GLU A 271 -2.80 -18.82 1.54
CA GLU A 271 -3.44 -19.76 0.61
C GLU A 271 -2.47 -20.24 -0.49
N ILE A 272 -1.68 -19.32 -1.07
CA ILE A 272 -0.71 -19.76 -2.09
C ILE A 272 0.49 -20.47 -1.50
N TYR A 273 0.95 -20.08 -0.30
CA TYR A 273 1.99 -20.81 0.42
C TYR A 273 1.57 -22.25 0.69
N ASP A 274 0.37 -22.45 1.27
CA ASP A 274 -0.17 -23.78 1.58
C ASP A 274 -0.24 -24.65 0.33
N PHE A 275 -0.74 -24.08 -0.78
CA PHE A 275 -0.83 -24.81 -2.03
C PHE A 275 0.56 -25.21 -2.56
N VAL A 276 1.50 -24.25 -2.64
CA VAL A 276 2.84 -24.50 -3.21
C VAL A 276 3.63 -25.47 -2.35
N TRP A 277 3.62 -25.28 -1.04
CA TRP A 277 4.41 -26.11 -0.15
C TRP A 277 3.80 -27.48 0.04
N HIS A 278 2.54 -27.55 0.52
CA HIS A 278 1.96 -28.81 0.98
C HIS A 278 1.29 -29.62 -0.13
N LYS A 279 0.61 -28.98 -1.09
CA LYS A 279 -0.10 -29.71 -2.14
C LYS A 279 0.77 -29.98 -3.35
N PHE A 280 1.42 -28.92 -3.88
CA PHE A 280 2.22 -29.06 -5.08
C PHE A 280 3.55 -29.76 -4.78
N ALA A 281 4.37 -29.25 -3.83
CA ALA A 281 5.69 -29.81 -3.56
C ALA A 281 5.63 -31.16 -2.82
N ASP A 282 4.98 -31.19 -1.66
CA ASP A 282 5.05 -32.36 -0.77
C ASP A 282 4.20 -33.54 -1.25
N ILE A 283 3.14 -33.30 -2.05
CA ILE A 283 2.26 -34.36 -2.53
C ILE A 283 2.44 -34.59 -4.03
N TYR A 284 2.13 -33.59 -4.89
CA TYR A 284 2.01 -33.83 -6.31
C TYR A 284 3.39 -34.10 -6.97
N ILE A 285 4.42 -33.31 -6.63
CA ILE A 285 5.78 -33.53 -7.14
C ILE A 285 6.28 -34.92 -6.72
N GLU A 286 6.09 -35.33 -5.46
CA GLU A 286 6.52 -36.65 -5.00
C GLU A 286 5.83 -37.78 -5.79
N LYS A 287 4.54 -37.70 -6.01
CA LYS A 287 3.78 -38.67 -6.81
C LYS A 287 4.18 -38.68 -8.29
N SER A 288 4.63 -37.55 -8.82
CA SER A 288 5.02 -37.41 -10.23
C SER A 288 6.42 -37.97 -10.54
N LYS A 289 7.28 -38.19 -9.54
CA LYS A 289 8.67 -38.65 -9.75
C LYS A 289 8.78 -39.92 -10.59
N ASN A 290 7.90 -40.90 -10.35
CA ASN A 290 7.90 -42.18 -11.04
C ASN A 290 7.20 -42.16 -12.41
N ARG A 291 6.57 -41.04 -12.81
CA ARG A 291 5.88 -40.85 -14.09
C ARG A 291 6.19 -39.47 -14.70
N ARG A 292 7.45 -39.06 -14.59
CA ARG A 292 7.90 -37.71 -14.88
C ARG A 292 7.53 -37.23 -16.27
N GLU A 293 7.73 -38.05 -17.30
CA GLU A 293 7.42 -37.72 -18.70
C GLU A 293 5.92 -37.45 -18.92
N GLU A 294 5.05 -38.21 -18.25
CA GLU A 294 3.61 -38.07 -18.37
C GLU A 294 3.09 -36.84 -17.60
N ALA A 295 3.72 -36.54 -16.46
CA ALA A 295 3.32 -35.44 -15.58
C ALA A 295 3.86 -34.07 -16.02
N GLN A 296 4.87 -34.03 -16.93
CA GLN A 296 5.64 -32.81 -17.22
C GLN A 296 4.79 -31.61 -17.61
N LEU A 297 3.83 -31.78 -18.51
CA LEU A 297 2.92 -30.68 -18.90
C LEU A 297 2.08 -30.16 -17.74
N THR A 298 1.69 -31.04 -16.83
CA THR A 298 0.93 -30.64 -15.65
C THR A 298 1.83 -29.96 -14.62
N LEU A 299 3.05 -30.43 -14.44
CA LEU A 299 4.05 -29.79 -13.58
C LEU A 299 4.37 -28.37 -14.05
N GLU A 300 4.64 -28.17 -15.33
CA GLU A 300 4.92 -26.87 -15.94
C GLU A 300 3.72 -25.92 -15.81
N PHE A 301 2.54 -26.40 -16.12
CA PHE A 301 1.31 -25.62 -15.98
C PHE A 301 1.08 -25.14 -14.54
N VAL A 302 1.15 -26.09 -13.57
CA VAL A 302 0.94 -25.78 -12.16
C VAL A 302 2.00 -24.82 -11.62
N LEU A 303 3.29 -25.05 -11.96
CA LEU A 303 4.37 -24.14 -11.60
C LEU A 303 4.14 -22.74 -12.13
N THR A 304 3.83 -22.59 -13.42
CA THR A 304 3.60 -21.29 -14.06
C THR A 304 2.48 -20.51 -13.34
N GLU A 305 1.37 -21.17 -13.03
CA GLU A 305 0.26 -20.52 -12.32
C GLU A 305 0.65 -20.17 -10.87
N CYS A 306 1.43 -21.01 -10.18
CA CYS A 306 1.98 -20.70 -8.86
C CYS A 306 2.86 -19.45 -8.89
N LEU A 307 3.78 -19.35 -9.86
CA LEU A 307 4.66 -18.20 -10.00
C LEU A 307 3.87 -16.91 -10.25
N LYS A 308 2.83 -16.95 -11.09
CA LYS A 308 1.93 -15.81 -11.33
C LYS A 308 1.20 -15.37 -10.05
N LEU A 309 0.69 -16.32 -9.27
CA LEU A 309 -0.02 -16.01 -8.02
C LEU A 309 0.92 -15.50 -6.93
N LEU A 310 2.19 -15.94 -6.92
CA LEU A 310 3.21 -15.48 -5.97
C LEU A 310 3.84 -14.15 -6.36
N HIS A 311 3.83 -13.78 -7.64
CA HIS A 311 4.54 -12.61 -8.15
C HIS A 311 4.25 -11.29 -7.41
N PRO A 312 3.01 -10.97 -6.99
CA PRO A 312 2.74 -9.77 -6.19
C PRO A 312 3.50 -9.74 -4.86
N PHE A 313 3.83 -10.88 -4.30
CA PHE A 313 4.47 -11.05 -3.00
C PHE A 313 5.99 -11.19 -3.10
N MET A 314 6.44 -12.03 -4.03
CA MET A 314 7.83 -12.45 -4.20
C MET A 314 8.29 -12.27 -5.67
N PRO A 315 8.38 -11.01 -6.16
CA PRO A 315 8.58 -10.75 -7.59
C PRO A 315 9.94 -11.19 -8.11
N PHE A 316 10.99 -11.20 -7.29
CA PHE A 316 12.35 -11.50 -7.80
C PHE A 316 12.52 -12.98 -8.09
N VAL A 317 12.17 -13.87 -7.18
CA VAL A 317 12.28 -15.32 -7.39
C VAL A 317 11.32 -15.85 -8.45
N THR A 318 10.20 -15.16 -8.64
CA THR A 318 9.19 -15.59 -9.62
C THR A 318 9.44 -15.06 -11.03
N GLU A 319 10.29 -14.05 -11.21
CA GLU A 319 10.68 -13.51 -12.51
C GLU A 319 11.93 -14.20 -13.05
N THR A 320 12.82 -14.67 -12.17
CA THR A 320 14.07 -15.35 -12.54
C THR A 320 13.84 -16.76 -13.07
#